data_bfae7d90efc21c5ed38437d2333110ff
#
_entry.id   bfae7d90efc21c5ed38437d2333110ff
#
_cell.length_a   1.000
_cell.length_b   1.000
_cell.length_c   1.000
_cell.angle_alpha   90.00
_cell.angle_beta   90.00
_cell.angle_gamma   90.00
#
_symmetry.space_group_name_H-M   'P 1'
#
loop_
_entity.id
_entity.type
_entity.pdbx_description
1 polymer ?
#
loop_
_entity_poly.entity_id
_entity_poly.type
_entity_poly.pdbx_seq_one_letter_code
_entity_poly.pdbx_strand_id
1 'polypeptide(L)'
;MVTNMNFMFGNCYYVTSLDVGGFDTSQVTDMDSMFYRCYYVTSLDVSGFDTSKVTNMGTMFRSCASLTSLDVSNFDTSKVTNMQSMFRSCSSLTSLDVSNFDTSNVTSMSYMFYNCTSLTSLDLSHFNTSEVTEMRYMFNSCSFLTNLIFGSKWGTQTSTEANALTLDLSTCGSSKSYKLTDDTYNSMLTMYDRASNGLTTMTIKFSKSHNLPDGFAEKMSALGYTITLV
;
A
#
# COMPACT_ATOMS: atom_id res chain seq x y z
N MET A 1 -8.79 -30.44 3.71
CA MET A 1 -8.70 -29.25 2.85
C MET A 1 -8.38 -28.07 3.74
N VAL A 2 -7.29 -27.33 3.49
CA VAL A 2 -6.83 -26.23 4.35
C VAL A 2 -7.61 -24.97 3.96
N THR A 3 -8.17 -24.28 4.94
CA THR A 3 -8.94 -23.04 4.76
C THR A 3 -8.28 -21.83 5.43
N ASN A 4 -7.34 -22.07 6.33
CA ASN A 4 -6.64 -21.02 7.07
C ASN A 4 -5.14 -21.31 7.08
N MET A 5 -4.34 -20.36 6.59
CA MET A 5 -2.88 -20.38 6.59
C MET A 5 -2.31 -19.20 7.40
N ASN A 6 -3.13 -18.65 8.31
CA ASN A 6 -2.68 -17.58 9.19
C ASN A 6 -1.41 -17.99 9.94
N PHE A 7 -0.40 -17.14 9.89
CA PHE A 7 0.86 -17.30 10.61
C PHE A 7 1.66 -18.58 10.29
N MET A 8 1.39 -19.27 9.19
CA MET A 8 1.94 -20.60 8.88
C MET A 8 3.48 -20.64 8.90
N PHE A 9 4.14 -19.60 8.37
CA PHE A 9 5.59 -19.41 8.44
C PHE A 9 5.96 -18.19 9.30
N GLY A 10 5.02 -17.70 10.10
CA GLY A 10 5.25 -16.55 10.97
C GLY A 10 6.41 -16.77 11.91
N ASN A 11 7.30 -15.77 12.03
CA ASN A 11 8.53 -15.80 12.85
C ASN A 11 9.59 -16.82 12.41
N CYS A 12 9.56 -17.28 11.16
CA CYS A 12 10.67 -18.05 10.58
C CYS A 12 11.89 -17.14 10.35
N TYR A 13 12.45 -16.60 11.44
CA TYR A 13 13.45 -15.53 11.44
C TYR A 13 14.71 -15.83 10.64
N TYR A 14 15.19 -17.07 10.66
CA TYR A 14 16.50 -17.45 10.12
C TYR A 14 16.40 -18.23 8.81
N VAL A 15 15.19 -18.47 8.33
CA VAL A 15 14.96 -19.18 7.06
C VAL A 15 15.31 -18.24 5.91
N THR A 16 16.14 -18.72 4.97
CA THR A 16 16.60 -17.95 3.81
C THR A 16 15.83 -18.28 2.54
N SER A 17 15.17 -19.43 2.49
CA SER A 17 14.31 -19.86 1.37
C SER A 17 13.13 -20.67 1.89
N LEU A 18 11.98 -20.51 1.24
CA LEU A 18 10.77 -21.29 1.49
C LEU A 18 10.25 -21.78 0.15
N ASP A 19 10.08 -23.10 0.04
CA ASP A 19 9.39 -23.71 -1.10
C ASP A 19 7.91 -23.87 -0.74
N VAL A 20 7.07 -23.09 -1.37
CA VAL A 20 5.62 -23.10 -1.19
C VAL A 20 4.86 -23.38 -2.49
N GLY A 21 5.59 -23.68 -3.57
CA GLY A 21 5.02 -23.89 -4.91
C GLY A 21 4.04 -25.08 -5.01
N GLY A 22 4.15 -26.06 -4.11
CA GLY A 22 3.26 -27.22 -4.07
C GLY A 22 1.99 -27.05 -3.19
N PHE A 23 1.72 -25.85 -2.66
CA PHE A 23 0.60 -25.64 -1.75
C PHE A 23 -0.71 -25.49 -2.51
N ASP A 24 -1.71 -26.31 -2.17
CA ASP A 24 -3.09 -26.07 -2.60
C ASP A 24 -3.75 -25.01 -1.70
N THR A 25 -3.87 -23.80 -2.24
CA THR A 25 -4.50 -22.66 -1.54
C THR A 25 -5.93 -22.39 -2.00
N SER A 26 -6.49 -23.22 -2.88
CA SER A 26 -7.80 -23.01 -3.52
C SER A 26 -9.00 -22.91 -2.56
N GLN A 27 -8.84 -23.30 -1.31
CA GLN A 27 -9.87 -23.18 -0.29
C GLN A 27 -9.49 -22.24 0.86
N VAL A 28 -8.33 -21.57 0.75
CA VAL A 28 -7.84 -20.69 1.82
C VAL A 28 -8.61 -19.38 1.79
N THR A 29 -9.10 -18.98 2.95
CA THR A 29 -9.81 -17.71 3.16
C THR A 29 -9.02 -16.71 4.00
N ASP A 30 -7.99 -17.17 4.71
CA ASP A 30 -7.18 -16.34 5.60
C ASP A 30 -5.68 -16.65 5.41
N MET A 31 -4.94 -15.63 4.98
CA MET A 31 -3.48 -15.66 4.80
C MET A 31 -2.79 -14.59 5.67
N ASP A 32 -3.48 -14.05 6.70
CA ASP A 32 -2.88 -13.05 7.59
C ASP A 32 -1.56 -13.57 8.17
N SER A 33 -0.55 -12.72 8.19
CA SER A 33 0.74 -13.04 8.80
C SER A 33 1.47 -14.27 8.25
N MET A 34 1.08 -14.83 7.11
CA MET A 34 1.61 -16.12 6.63
C MET A 34 3.14 -16.15 6.59
N PHE A 35 3.80 -15.06 6.16
CA PHE A 35 5.25 -14.93 6.10
C PHE A 35 5.77 -13.84 7.06
N TYR A 36 5.03 -13.52 8.08
CA TYR A 36 5.36 -12.47 9.04
C TYR A 36 6.74 -12.68 9.66
N ARG A 37 7.63 -11.66 9.56
CA ARG A 37 9.02 -11.69 10.08
C ARG A 37 9.90 -12.81 9.52
N CYS A 38 9.71 -13.21 8.28
CA CYS A 38 10.68 -14.02 7.53
C CYS A 38 11.84 -13.10 7.08
N TYR A 39 12.64 -12.60 8.04
CA TYR A 39 13.61 -11.53 7.83
C TYR A 39 14.65 -11.83 6.75
N TYR A 40 15.10 -13.08 6.62
CA TYR A 40 16.20 -13.47 5.75
C TYR A 40 15.77 -14.18 4.47
N VAL A 41 14.48 -14.34 4.23
CA VAL A 41 13.98 -14.85 2.96
C VAL A 41 14.30 -13.82 1.86
N THR A 42 15.08 -14.23 0.86
CA THR A 42 15.53 -13.36 -0.24
C THR A 42 14.67 -13.47 -1.48
N SER A 43 13.99 -14.59 -1.65
CA SER A 43 13.03 -14.84 -2.74
C SER A 43 11.89 -15.70 -2.23
N LEU A 44 10.70 -15.49 -2.77
CA LEU A 44 9.50 -16.24 -2.42
C LEU A 44 8.65 -16.38 -3.69
N ASP A 45 8.45 -17.62 -4.12
CA ASP A 45 7.58 -17.91 -5.26
C ASP A 45 6.16 -18.22 -4.76
N VAL A 46 5.24 -17.29 -4.99
CA VAL A 46 3.82 -17.41 -4.67
C VAL A 46 2.97 -17.50 -5.94
N SER A 47 3.57 -17.74 -7.10
CA SER A 47 2.88 -17.80 -8.39
C SER A 47 1.83 -18.93 -8.47
N GLY A 48 1.99 -19.98 -7.66
CA GLY A 48 1.02 -21.07 -7.54
C GLY A 48 -0.18 -20.79 -6.60
N PHE A 49 -0.23 -19.64 -5.94
CA PHE A 49 -1.30 -19.38 -4.97
C PHE A 49 -2.61 -19.01 -5.68
N ASP A 50 -3.67 -19.76 -5.40
CA ASP A 50 -5.05 -19.34 -5.67
C ASP A 50 -5.57 -18.52 -4.48
N THR A 51 -5.74 -17.22 -4.69
CA THR A 51 -6.20 -16.29 -3.66
C THR A 51 -7.67 -15.89 -3.83
N SER A 52 -8.39 -16.50 -4.77
CA SER A 52 -9.76 -16.13 -5.15
C SER A 52 -10.82 -16.23 -4.03
N LYS A 53 -10.48 -16.89 -2.92
CA LYS A 53 -11.33 -16.98 -1.72
C LYS A 53 -10.78 -16.23 -0.52
N VAL A 54 -9.60 -15.64 -0.63
CA VAL A 54 -8.94 -14.96 0.49
C VAL A 54 -9.65 -13.64 0.79
N THR A 55 -10.00 -13.45 2.05
CA THR A 55 -10.62 -12.23 2.57
C THR A 55 -9.67 -11.41 3.45
N ASN A 56 -8.61 -12.03 3.96
CA ASN A 56 -7.65 -11.40 4.85
C ASN A 56 -6.22 -11.68 4.41
N MET A 57 -5.50 -10.62 4.00
CA MET A 57 -4.08 -10.62 3.64
C MET A 57 -3.27 -9.69 4.55
N GLY A 58 -3.82 -9.33 5.71
CA GLY A 58 -3.14 -8.47 6.67
C GLY A 58 -1.78 -9.04 7.05
N THR A 59 -0.79 -8.18 7.19
CA THR A 59 0.57 -8.54 7.63
C THR A 59 1.27 -9.70 6.89
N MET A 60 0.72 -10.17 5.74
CA MET A 60 1.17 -11.40 5.05
C MET A 60 2.68 -11.44 4.80
N PHE A 61 3.28 -10.35 4.30
CA PHE A 61 4.71 -10.22 4.03
C PHE A 61 5.42 -9.25 4.98
N ARG A 62 4.76 -8.87 6.09
CA ARG A 62 5.34 -7.88 7.00
C ARG A 62 6.69 -8.33 7.53
N SER A 63 7.68 -7.45 7.36
CA SER A 63 9.07 -7.66 7.78
C SER A 63 9.79 -8.81 7.06
N CYS A 64 9.44 -9.08 5.81
CA CYS A 64 10.29 -9.82 4.88
C CYS A 64 11.41 -8.89 4.40
N ALA A 65 12.33 -8.54 5.31
CA ALA A 65 13.24 -7.42 5.15
C ALA A 65 14.31 -7.63 4.06
N SER A 66 14.68 -8.87 3.77
CA SER A 66 15.67 -9.22 2.74
C SER A 66 15.06 -9.52 1.36
N LEU A 67 13.73 -9.49 1.25
CA LEU A 67 13.04 -9.76 -0.03
C LEU A 67 13.28 -8.59 -0.98
N THR A 68 13.93 -8.85 -2.12
CA THR A 68 14.30 -7.81 -3.09
C THR A 68 13.28 -7.64 -4.21
N SER A 69 12.52 -8.68 -4.49
CA SER A 69 11.40 -8.71 -5.45
C SER A 69 10.31 -9.65 -4.96
N LEU A 70 9.08 -9.38 -5.35
CA LEU A 70 7.94 -10.24 -5.07
C LEU A 70 6.94 -10.11 -6.22
N ASP A 71 6.61 -11.23 -6.85
CA ASP A 71 5.59 -11.28 -7.89
C ASP A 71 4.24 -11.66 -7.26
N VAL A 72 3.29 -10.73 -7.29
CA VAL A 72 1.92 -10.89 -6.83
C VAL A 72 0.91 -10.69 -7.96
N SER A 73 1.37 -10.77 -9.21
CA SER A 73 0.54 -10.53 -10.40
C SER A 73 -0.62 -11.51 -10.56
N ASN A 74 -0.53 -12.70 -9.94
CA ASN A 74 -1.59 -13.72 -9.93
C ASN A 74 -2.59 -13.57 -8.75
N PHE A 75 -2.39 -12.60 -7.83
CA PHE A 75 -3.29 -12.47 -6.69
C PHE A 75 -4.64 -11.91 -7.12
N ASP A 76 -5.71 -12.66 -6.90
CA ASP A 76 -7.08 -12.17 -6.92
C ASP A 76 -7.41 -11.56 -5.55
N THR A 77 -7.52 -10.24 -5.48
CA THR A 77 -7.82 -9.51 -4.25
C THR A 77 -9.26 -9.03 -4.17
N SER A 78 -10.12 -9.44 -5.11
CA SER A 78 -11.50 -8.96 -5.21
C SER A 78 -12.37 -9.21 -3.98
N LYS A 79 -12.01 -10.17 -3.12
CA LYS A 79 -12.72 -10.45 -1.86
C LYS A 79 -11.97 -9.98 -0.61
N VAL A 80 -10.79 -9.41 -0.78
CA VAL A 80 -9.95 -9.00 0.35
C VAL A 80 -10.54 -7.74 0.98
N THR A 81 -10.74 -7.81 2.30
CA THR A 81 -11.22 -6.68 3.11
C THR A 81 -10.11 -6.07 3.96
N ASN A 82 -9.05 -6.82 4.25
CA ASN A 82 -7.93 -6.37 5.09
C ASN A 82 -6.59 -6.55 4.39
N MET A 83 -5.91 -5.42 4.13
CA MET A 83 -4.53 -5.34 3.63
C MET A 83 -3.60 -4.60 4.62
N GLN A 84 -4.01 -4.47 5.90
CA GLN A 84 -3.23 -3.77 6.92
C GLN A 84 -1.81 -4.34 7.00
N SER A 85 -0.81 -3.48 6.89
CA SER A 85 0.61 -3.85 7.03
C SER A 85 1.11 -4.94 6.08
N MET A 86 0.43 -5.22 4.96
CA MET A 86 0.73 -6.38 4.08
C MET A 86 2.21 -6.42 3.66
N PHE A 87 2.80 -5.29 3.28
CA PHE A 87 4.21 -5.16 2.88
C PHE A 87 5.05 -4.34 3.88
N ARG A 88 4.53 -4.10 5.09
CA ARG A 88 5.23 -3.28 6.08
C ARG A 88 6.63 -3.81 6.35
N SER A 89 7.62 -2.92 6.26
CA SER A 89 9.05 -3.22 6.51
C SER A 89 9.65 -4.28 5.57
N CYS A 90 9.16 -4.37 4.33
CA CYS A 90 9.85 -5.02 3.23
C CYS A 90 10.95 -4.06 2.73
N SER A 91 11.99 -3.85 3.57
CA SER A 91 12.94 -2.74 3.42
C SER A 91 13.88 -2.87 2.23
N SER A 92 14.10 -4.07 1.72
CA SER A 92 14.94 -4.32 0.52
C SER A 92 14.14 -4.37 -0.79
N LEU A 93 12.80 -4.30 -0.73
CA LEU A 93 11.96 -4.37 -1.92
C LEU A 93 12.12 -3.08 -2.74
N THR A 94 12.62 -3.20 -3.97
CA THR A 94 12.93 -2.05 -4.83
C THR A 94 11.80 -1.65 -5.75
N SER A 95 10.97 -2.63 -6.12
CA SER A 95 9.77 -2.47 -6.96
C SER A 95 8.69 -3.45 -6.51
N LEU A 96 7.44 -3.09 -6.72
CA LEU A 96 6.29 -3.95 -6.47
C LEU A 96 5.18 -3.56 -7.44
N ASP A 97 4.73 -4.53 -8.24
CA ASP A 97 3.58 -4.35 -9.11
C ASP A 97 2.30 -4.79 -8.40
N VAL A 98 1.39 -3.85 -8.17
CA VAL A 98 0.08 -4.06 -7.56
C VAL A 98 -1.05 -3.66 -8.52
N SER A 99 -0.76 -3.56 -9.82
CA SER A 99 -1.72 -3.10 -10.84
C SER A 99 -2.95 -4.00 -10.98
N ASN A 100 -2.83 -5.27 -10.59
CA ASN A 100 -3.92 -6.24 -10.57
C ASN A 100 -4.77 -6.23 -9.27
N PHE A 101 -4.40 -5.41 -8.25
CA PHE A 101 -5.12 -5.41 -6.99
C PHE A 101 -6.48 -4.73 -7.14
N ASP A 102 -7.56 -5.46 -6.94
CA ASP A 102 -8.89 -4.90 -6.71
C ASP A 102 -9.03 -4.57 -5.22
N THR A 103 -9.11 -3.27 -4.93
CA THR A 103 -9.22 -2.77 -3.55
C THR A 103 -10.65 -2.30 -3.21
N SER A 104 -11.63 -2.58 -4.05
CA SER A 104 -13.00 -2.09 -3.90
C SER A 104 -13.71 -2.53 -2.62
N ASN A 105 -13.28 -3.66 -2.04
CA ASN A 105 -13.83 -4.19 -0.79
C ASN A 105 -12.91 -3.95 0.43
N VAL A 106 -11.74 -3.31 0.23
CA VAL A 106 -10.75 -3.15 1.30
C VAL A 106 -11.16 -2.04 2.25
N THR A 107 -11.24 -2.39 3.54
CA THR A 107 -11.56 -1.45 4.63
C THR A 107 -10.32 -0.93 5.35
N SER A 108 -9.24 -1.70 5.39
CA SER A 108 -7.98 -1.28 6.05
C SER A 108 -6.77 -1.44 5.14
N MET A 109 -6.06 -0.32 4.93
CA MET A 109 -4.75 -0.21 4.27
C MET A 109 -3.69 0.40 5.21
N SER A 110 -3.97 0.49 6.52
CA SER A 110 -3.04 1.10 7.48
C SER A 110 -1.68 0.42 7.42
N TYR A 111 -0.60 1.23 7.37
CA TYR A 111 0.79 0.73 7.32
C TYR A 111 1.13 -0.17 6.13
N MET A 112 0.32 -0.25 5.07
CA MET A 112 0.48 -1.25 4.00
C MET A 112 1.90 -1.26 3.41
N PHE A 113 2.49 -0.09 3.16
CA PHE A 113 3.86 0.08 2.64
C PHE A 113 4.79 0.76 3.66
N TYR A 114 4.41 0.84 4.94
CA TYR A 114 5.23 1.48 5.97
C TYR A 114 6.66 0.92 5.98
N ASN A 115 7.67 1.82 5.99
CA ASN A 115 9.08 1.46 6.06
C ASN A 115 9.58 0.54 4.90
N CYS A 116 8.97 0.66 3.71
CA CYS A 116 9.51 0.11 2.46
C CYS A 116 10.60 1.05 1.95
N THR A 117 11.75 1.07 2.63
CA THR A 117 12.77 2.11 2.46
C THR A 117 13.45 2.10 1.11
N SER A 118 13.53 0.96 0.41
CA SER A 118 14.15 0.83 -0.92
C SER A 118 13.18 0.99 -2.09
N LEU A 119 11.87 1.05 -1.83
CA LEU A 119 10.86 1.19 -2.87
C LEU A 119 10.97 2.59 -3.49
N THR A 120 11.06 2.66 -4.83
CA THR A 120 11.28 3.92 -5.56
C THR A 120 10.04 4.45 -6.26
N SER A 121 9.17 3.54 -6.70
CA SER A 121 7.93 3.88 -7.40
C SER A 121 6.79 2.94 -7.01
N LEU A 122 5.56 3.44 -7.09
CA LEU A 122 4.36 2.65 -6.86
C LEU A 122 3.19 3.23 -7.67
N ASP A 123 2.60 2.40 -8.51
CA ASP A 123 1.38 2.77 -9.26
C ASP A 123 0.15 2.26 -8.51
N LEU A 124 -0.66 3.21 -8.04
CA LEU A 124 -1.91 3.00 -7.31
C LEU A 124 -3.10 3.55 -8.11
N SER A 125 -2.94 3.75 -9.42
CA SER A 125 -3.98 4.35 -10.27
C SER A 125 -5.28 3.54 -10.30
N HIS A 126 -5.20 2.25 -9.99
CA HIS A 126 -6.33 1.32 -9.95
C HIS A 126 -7.00 1.23 -8.57
N PHE A 127 -6.34 1.76 -7.52
CA PHE A 127 -6.86 1.65 -6.15
C PHE A 127 -8.18 2.40 -5.99
N ASN A 128 -9.19 1.69 -5.50
CA ASN A 128 -10.46 2.23 -5.09
C ASN A 128 -10.50 2.32 -3.55
N THR A 129 -10.69 3.53 -3.01
CA THR A 129 -10.69 3.76 -1.57
C THR A 129 -12.10 3.94 -1.00
N SER A 130 -13.17 3.59 -1.73
CA SER A 130 -14.55 3.86 -1.30
C SER A 130 -14.92 3.26 0.05
N GLU A 131 -14.48 2.04 0.32
CA GLU A 131 -14.78 1.32 1.56
C GLU A 131 -13.70 1.51 2.65
N VAL A 132 -12.64 2.29 2.36
CA VAL A 132 -11.51 2.44 3.29
C VAL A 132 -11.91 3.27 4.51
N THR A 133 -11.73 2.69 5.68
CA THR A 133 -11.90 3.35 6.99
C THR A 133 -10.58 3.58 7.70
N GLU A 134 -9.52 2.87 7.31
CA GLU A 134 -8.20 2.92 7.94
C GLU A 134 -7.08 2.93 6.90
N MET A 135 -6.33 4.05 6.78
CA MET A 135 -5.16 4.16 5.89
C MET A 135 -3.97 4.91 6.52
N ARG A 136 -3.93 5.02 7.85
CA ARG A 136 -2.87 5.74 8.55
C ARG A 136 -1.49 5.16 8.28
N TYR A 137 -0.50 6.05 8.15
CA TYR A 137 0.91 5.70 7.98
C TYR A 137 1.23 4.78 6.78
N MET A 138 0.36 4.76 5.77
CA MET A 138 0.48 3.83 4.63
C MET A 138 1.85 3.91 3.96
N PHE A 139 2.42 5.11 3.80
CA PHE A 139 3.70 5.36 3.14
C PHE A 139 4.77 5.93 4.09
N ASN A 140 4.52 5.95 5.41
CA ASN A 140 5.47 6.54 6.34
C ASN A 140 6.81 5.78 6.30
N SER A 141 7.93 6.51 6.33
CA SER A 141 9.29 5.98 6.23
C SER A 141 9.66 5.33 4.88
N CYS A 142 8.95 5.64 3.79
CA CYS A 142 9.31 5.25 2.42
C CYS A 142 10.30 6.26 1.83
N SER A 143 11.53 6.32 2.36
CA SER A 143 12.46 7.43 2.11
C SER A 143 12.97 7.56 0.68
N PHE A 144 12.94 6.50 -0.12
CA PHE A 144 13.31 6.51 -1.54
C PHE A 144 12.10 6.55 -2.48
N LEU A 145 10.89 6.48 -1.96
CA LEU A 145 9.67 6.50 -2.77
C LEU A 145 9.41 7.92 -3.29
N THR A 146 9.65 8.12 -4.58
CA THR A 146 9.55 9.43 -5.24
C THR A 146 8.48 9.50 -6.30
N ASN A 147 8.08 8.35 -6.85
CA ASN A 147 7.07 8.28 -7.90
C ASN A 147 5.85 7.48 -7.40
N LEU A 148 4.76 8.20 -7.09
CA LEU A 148 3.47 7.65 -6.66
C LEU A 148 2.40 8.09 -7.66
N ILE A 149 1.76 7.15 -8.32
CA ILE A 149 0.68 7.44 -9.26
C ILE A 149 -0.66 7.11 -8.60
N PHE A 150 -1.52 8.11 -8.49
CA PHE A 150 -2.88 7.99 -7.96
C PHE A 150 -3.89 8.04 -9.11
N GLY A 151 -5.05 7.41 -8.92
CA GLY A 151 -6.13 7.42 -9.91
C GLY A 151 -7.40 8.10 -9.42
N SER A 152 -8.39 8.20 -10.30
CA SER A 152 -9.66 8.88 -10.04
C SER A 152 -10.55 8.24 -8.98
N LYS A 153 -10.24 7.02 -8.56
CA LYS A 153 -10.93 6.34 -7.44
C LYS A 153 -10.24 6.51 -6.10
N TRP A 154 -9.10 7.20 -6.07
CA TRP A 154 -8.45 7.57 -4.81
C TRP A 154 -9.17 8.77 -4.18
N GLY A 155 -9.47 8.68 -2.90
CA GLY A 155 -10.22 9.73 -2.19
C GLY A 155 -11.74 9.55 -2.25
N THR A 156 -12.24 8.40 -2.69
CA THR A 156 -13.69 8.13 -2.78
C THR A 156 -14.34 7.74 -1.45
N GLN A 157 -13.54 7.49 -0.38
CA GLN A 157 -14.05 7.04 0.92
C GLN A 157 -15.03 8.06 1.52
N THR A 158 -16.15 7.56 2.04
CA THR A 158 -17.17 8.34 2.72
C THR A 158 -16.95 8.42 4.23
N SER A 159 -16.02 7.64 4.77
CA SER A 159 -15.64 7.66 6.19
C SER A 159 -15.27 9.06 6.65
N THR A 160 -15.69 9.43 7.84
CA THR A 160 -15.32 10.69 8.54
C THR A 160 -14.17 10.50 9.53
N GLU A 161 -13.67 9.27 9.66
CA GLU A 161 -12.57 8.95 10.57
C GLU A 161 -11.25 9.60 10.10
N ALA A 162 -10.53 10.21 11.02
CA ALA A 162 -9.26 10.90 10.71
C ALA A 162 -8.23 9.98 10.07
N ASN A 163 -8.23 8.69 10.41
CA ASN A 163 -7.34 7.69 9.85
C ASN A 163 -7.60 7.39 8.36
N ALA A 164 -8.84 7.56 7.91
CA ALA A 164 -9.23 7.43 6.50
C ALA A 164 -9.02 8.74 5.72
N LEU A 165 -8.96 9.88 6.42
CA LEU A 165 -8.92 11.22 5.83
C LEU A 165 -7.53 11.86 5.86
N THR A 166 -6.47 11.09 6.14
CA THR A 166 -5.10 11.60 6.14
C THR A 166 -4.19 10.72 5.28
N LEU A 167 -3.65 11.31 4.22
CA LEU A 167 -2.58 10.76 3.40
C LEU A 167 -1.27 11.45 3.80
N ASP A 168 -0.37 10.74 4.46
CA ASP A 168 0.91 11.29 4.94
C ASP A 168 2.07 10.87 4.03
N LEU A 169 2.56 11.80 3.24
CA LEU A 169 3.70 11.65 2.32
C LEU A 169 4.94 12.40 2.82
N SER A 170 4.93 12.89 4.06
CA SER A 170 6.00 13.76 4.60
C SER A 170 7.38 13.09 4.64
N THR A 171 7.42 11.79 4.66
CA THR A 171 8.66 11.00 4.69
C THR A 171 9.01 10.33 3.36
N CYS A 172 8.15 10.48 2.34
CA CYS A 172 8.44 10.02 0.98
C CYS A 172 9.50 10.92 0.34
N GLY A 173 10.44 10.34 -0.43
CA GLY A 173 11.51 11.11 -1.05
C GLY A 173 12.39 11.89 -0.06
N SER A 174 12.39 11.50 1.23
CA SER A 174 13.11 12.23 2.29
C SER A 174 14.61 11.96 2.34
N SER A 175 15.11 10.99 1.59
CA SER A 175 16.55 10.76 1.44
C SER A 175 17.20 11.93 0.70
N LYS A 176 18.39 12.36 1.13
CA LYS A 176 19.06 13.66 0.83
C LYS A 176 19.02 14.19 -0.62
N SER A 177 18.70 13.39 -1.62
CA SER A 177 18.67 13.78 -3.03
C SER A 177 17.35 13.39 -3.74
N TYR A 178 16.39 12.85 -3.03
CA TYR A 178 15.15 12.33 -3.62
C TYR A 178 13.98 13.26 -3.26
N LYS A 179 13.17 13.61 -4.25
CA LYS A 179 11.94 14.40 -4.09
C LYS A 179 10.82 13.71 -4.84
N LEU A 180 9.59 13.99 -4.48
CA LEU A 180 8.43 13.53 -5.25
C LEU A 180 8.52 14.09 -6.69
N THR A 181 8.17 13.25 -7.66
CA THR A 181 8.22 13.60 -9.08
C THR A 181 7.02 14.45 -9.50
N ASP A 182 7.16 15.15 -10.62
CA ASP A 182 6.03 15.89 -11.22
C ASP A 182 4.88 14.95 -11.59
N ASP A 183 5.18 13.70 -11.97
CA ASP A 183 4.15 12.68 -12.24
C ASP A 183 3.31 12.40 -11.01
N THR A 184 3.92 12.35 -9.81
CA THR A 184 3.19 12.21 -8.55
C THR A 184 2.21 13.38 -8.35
N TYR A 185 2.68 14.63 -8.48
CA TYR A 185 1.80 15.80 -8.31
C TYR A 185 0.70 15.86 -9.37
N ASN A 186 1.04 15.56 -10.64
CA ASN A 186 0.08 15.54 -11.74
C ASN A 186 -0.99 14.46 -11.53
N SER A 187 -0.61 13.27 -11.07
CA SER A 187 -1.56 12.20 -10.80
C SER A 187 -2.53 12.55 -9.66
N MET A 188 -2.08 13.29 -8.64
CA MET A 188 -2.96 13.76 -7.55
C MET A 188 -4.08 14.66 -8.06
N LEU A 189 -3.84 15.45 -9.11
CA LEU A 189 -4.87 16.29 -9.72
C LEU A 189 -5.96 15.49 -10.45
N THR A 190 -5.78 14.19 -10.63
CA THR A 190 -6.78 13.26 -11.18
C THR A 190 -7.56 12.50 -10.11
N MET A 191 -7.22 12.71 -8.83
CA MET A 191 -7.93 12.09 -7.71
C MET A 191 -9.40 12.52 -7.68
N TYR A 192 -10.21 11.77 -6.94
CA TYR A 192 -11.65 11.98 -6.86
C TYR A 192 -11.99 13.39 -6.36
N ASP A 193 -12.90 14.07 -7.05
CA ASP A 193 -13.39 15.41 -6.66
C ASP A 193 -14.36 15.29 -5.46
N ARG A 194 -13.81 15.40 -4.27
CA ARG A 194 -14.53 15.32 -3.00
C ARG A 194 -15.43 16.53 -2.78
N ALA A 195 -14.98 17.72 -3.21
CA ALA A 195 -15.69 18.96 -3.00
C ALA A 195 -17.02 18.97 -3.76
N SER A 196 -17.02 18.64 -5.07
CA SER A 196 -18.23 18.58 -5.89
C SER A 196 -19.19 17.47 -5.46
N ASN A 197 -18.71 16.46 -4.75
CA ASN A 197 -19.50 15.34 -4.26
C ASN A 197 -19.91 15.47 -2.78
N GLY A 198 -19.66 16.61 -2.15
CA GLY A 198 -20.08 16.90 -0.78
C GLY A 198 -19.42 16.03 0.29
N LEU A 199 -18.23 15.45 0.00
CA LEU A 199 -17.51 14.60 0.94
C LEU A 199 -16.64 15.45 1.90
N THR A 200 -16.40 14.91 3.09
CA THR A 200 -15.48 15.51 4.07
C THR A 200 -14.09 15.69 3.48
N THR A 201 -13.50 16.88 3.70
CA THR A 201 -12.14 17.20 3.21
C THR A 201 -11.10 16.22 3.72
N MET A 202 -10.23 15.78 2.83
CA MET A 202 -9.10 14.90 3.13
C MET A 202 -7.82 15.72 3.27
N THR A 203 -6.97 15.38 4.24
CA THR A 203 -5.67 16.04 4.45
C THR A 203 -4.55 15.27 3.76
N ILE A 204 -3.71 15.97 2.99
CA ILE A 204 -2.46 15.43 2.44
C ILE A 204 -1.28 16.15 3.10
N LYS A 205 -0.41 15.40 3.76
CA LYS A 205 0.78 15.94 4.45
C LYS A 205 2.02 15.75 3.59
N PHE A 206 2.76 16.83 3.40
CA PHE A 206 4.06 16.84 2.74
C PHE A 206 5.13 17.33 3.71
N SER A 207 6.39 16.93 3.50
CA SER A 207 7.53 17.59 4.15
C SER A 207 7.68 19.04 3.69
N LYS A 208 8.08 19.94 4.58
CA LYS A 208 8.50 21.32 4.21
C LYS A 208 9.60 21.38 3.16
N SER A 209 10.38 20.32 3.03
CA SER A 209 11.42 20.18 1.99
C SER A 209 10.86 19.85 0.59
N HIS A 210 9.59 19.47 0.48
CA HIS A 210 8.95 19.24 -0.81
C HIS A 210 8.60 20.59 -1.45
N ASN A 211 9.16 20.86 -2.63
CA ASN A 211 8.80 22.02 -3.42
C ASN A 211 7.52 21.68 -4.19
N LEU A 212 6.39 22.11 -3.68
CA LEU A 212 5.12 21.91 -4.38
C LEU A 212 5.10 22.75 -5.67
N PRO A 213 4.53 22.21 -6.76
CA PRO A 213 4.31 22.99 -7.98
C PRO A 213 3.44 24.24 -7.72
N ASP A 214 3.67 25.30 -8.50
CA ASP A 214 2.89 26.53 -8.40
C ASP A 214 1.40 26.26 -8.61
N GLY A 215 0.58 26.80 -7.72
CA GLY A 215 -0.88 26.63 -7.75
C GLY A 215 -1.38 25.21 -7.43
N PHE A 216 -0.49 24.29 -7.02
CA PHE A 216 -0.88 22.91 -6.70
C PHE A 216 -1.83 22.86 -5.49
N ALA A 217 -1.51 23.58 -4.42
CA ALA A 217 -2.32 23.59 -3.21
C ALA A 217 -3.75 24.13 -3.46
N GLU A 218 -3.87 25.17 -4.27
CA GLU A 218 -5.15 25.77 -4.68
C GLU A 218 -5.99 24.78 -5.50
N LYS A 219 -5.37 24.09 -6.47
CA LYS A 219 -6.05 23.06 -7.28
C LYS A 219 -6.52 21.90 -6.43
N MET A 220 -5.69 21.40 -5.51
CA MET A 220 -6.08 20.34 -4.60
C MET A 220 -7.19 20.79 -3.64
N SER A 221 -7.15 22.04 -3.18
CA SER A 221 -8.22 22.61 -2.34
C SER A 221 -9.55 22.64 -3.09
N ALA A 222 -9.55 22.98 -4.38
CA ALA A 222 -10.76 22.95 -5.20
C ALA A 222 -11.36 21.55 -5.33
N LEU A 223 -10.53 20.49 -5.26
CA LEU A 223 -10.95 19.08 -5.28
C LEU A 223 -11.34 18.55 -3.87
N GLY A 224 -11.31 19.37 -2.83
CA GLY A 224 -11.66 18.96 -1.46
C GLY A 224 -10.51 18.31 -0.68
N TYR A 225 -9.26 18.70 -0.97
CA TYR A 225 -8.07 18.27 -0.23
C TYR A 225 -7.38 19.44 0.44
N THR A 226 -6.98 19.26 1.70
CA THR A 226 -6.18 20.24 2.44
C THR A 226 -4.71 19.82 2.40
N ILE A 227 -3.84 20.70 1.95
CA ILE A 227 -2.39 20.47 1.95
C ILE A 227 -1.79 20.99 3.25
N THR A 228 -1.00 20.16 3.93
CA THR A 228 -0.28 20.51 5.16
C THR A 228 1.21 20.23 4.98
N LEU A 229 2.05 21.24 5.24
CA LEU A 229 3.50 21.10 5.28
C LEU A 229 3.96 20.84 6.73
N VAL A 230 4.64 19.74 6.97
CA VAL A 230 5.10 19.29 8.29
C VAL A 230 6.61 19.18 8.37
#